data_f9d170e0b6950e7c19c4b16871c2884c
#
_entry.id   f9d170e0b6950e7c19c4b16871c2884c
#
_cell.length_a   1.000
_cell.length_b   1.000
_cell.length_c   1.000
_cell.angle_alpha   90.00
_cell.angle_beta   90.00
_cell.angle_gamma   90.00
#
_symmetry.space_group_name_H-M   'P 1'
#
loop_
_entity.id
_entity.type
_entity.pdbx_description
1 polymer ?
#
loop_
_entity_poly.entity_id
_entity_poly.type
_entity_poly.pdbx_seq_one_letter_code
_entity_poly.pdbx_strand_id
1 'polypeptide(L)'
;MTFLSNVNPELLGNIVHVVPDLETFSTKPNASIRSIGAVAICNGKIIGEFYVNVIEPENLYRWGFSVDQDTVDWWNKPENEEAQKAFIDDQRPIKQAIELYQQWLLKVNAIYSWGYSSEFDNVILGNAFKLLCVENPIQWYNHRCLRTLTTTLDIPINRDKGVHHNALADAINQGQALIKCFKKLEAFEYIEQNIVNPHCCR
;
A
#
# COMPACT_ATOMS: atom_id res chain seq x y z
N MET A 1 -12.28 26.11 -5.73
CA MET A 1 -11.97 25.40 -7.00
C MET A 1 -12.16 23.91 -6.74
N THR A 2 -13.12 23.31 -7.38
CA THR A 2 -13.64 21.97 -7.08
C THR A 2 -12.69 20.91 -7.63
N PHE A 3 -11.99 20.20 -6.78
CA PHE A 3 -11.11 19.05 -7.13
C PHE A 3 -11.87 17.79 -7.58
N LEU A 4 -13.18 17.90 -7.86
CA LEU A 4 -14.06 16.76 -8.19
C LEU A 4 -14.20 16.46 -9.69
N SER A 5 -13.51 17.19 -10.57
CA SER A 5 -13.79 17.09 -12.02
C SER A 5 -13.16 15.89 -12.75
N ASN A 6 -12.36 15.04 -12.05
CA ASN A 6 -11.71 13.87 -12.68
C ASN A 6 -11.98 12.54 -11.96
N VAL A 7 -12.94 12.48 -11.07
CA VAL A 7 -13.34 11.18 -10.47
C VAL A 7 -14.27 10.48 -11.45
N ASN A 8 -13.95 9.24 -11.79
CA ASN A 8 -14.84 8.41 -12.62
C ASN A 8 -16.20 8.31 -11.91
N PRO A 9 -17.31 8.79 -12.51
CA PRO A 9 -18.63 8.78 -11.89
C PRO A 9 -19.12 7.37 -11.50
N GLU A 10 -18.63 6.32 -12.18
CA GLU A 10 -18.95 4.93 -11.87
C GLU A 10 -18.32 4.44 -10.56
N LEU A 11 -17.32 5.18 -10.04
CA LEU A 11 -16.70 4.89 -8.73
C LEU A 11 -17.36 5.70 -7.60
N LEU A 12 -18.21 6.68 -7.91
CA LEU A 12 -18.97 7.43 -6.93
C LEU A 12 -20.05 6.50 -6.34
N GLY A 13 -19.87 6.16 -5.06
CA GLY A 13 -20.77 5.27 -4.32
C GLY A 13 -20.21 3.87 -4.09
N ASN A 14 -19.14 3.48 -4.76
CA ASN A 14 -18.44 2.23 -4.52
C ASN A 14 -17.29 2.43 -3.54
N ILE A 15 -17.14 1.51 -2.59
CA ILE A 15 -16.05 1.53 -1.61
C ILE A 15 -14.80 0.93 -2.23
N VAL A 16 -13.74 1.74 -2.31
CA VAL A 16 -12.44 1.29 -2.81
C VAL A 16 -11.51 0.99 -1.65
N HIS A 17 -11.01 -0.23 -1.63
CA HIS A 17 -9.98 -0.73 -0.73
C HIS A 17 -8.64 -0.76 -1.46
N VAL A 18 -7.59 -0.25 -0.83
CA VAL A 18 -6.22 -0.31 -1.36
C VAL A 18 -5.40 -1.26 -0.50
N VAL A 19 -4.60 -2.09 -1.13
CA VAL A 19 -3.62 -2.95 -0.47
C VAL A 19 -2.23 -2.51 -0.93
N PRO A 20 -1.50 -1.71 -0.14
CA PRO A 20 -0.11 -1.40 -0.39
C PRO A 20 0.81 -2.51 0.12
N ASP A 21 1.95 -2.65 -0.53
CA ASP A 21 3.11 -3.39 -0.06
C ASP A 21 4.37 -2.56 -0.32
N LEU A 22 5.30 -2.55 0.62
CA LEU A 22 6.51 -1.75 0.57
C LEU A 22 7.76 -2.59 0.66
N GLU A 23 8.72 -2.30 -0.22
CA GLU A 23 10.09 -2.69 0.03
C GLU A 23 10.85 -1.52 0.66
N THR A 24 11.66 -1.79 1.67
CA THR A 24 12.28 -0.76 2.50
C THR A 24 13.74 -1.06 2.83
N PHE A 25 14.48 -0.04 3.31
CA PHE A 25 15.84 -0.17 3.83
C PHE A 25 15.90 -0.19 5.36
N SER A 26 14.75 -0.29 6.04
CA SER A 26 14.64 -0.37 7.49
C SER A 26 13.31 -0.99 7.87
N THR A 27 13.19 -1.49 9.10
CA THR A 27 11.91 -1.96 9.65
C THR A 27 11.27 -0.94 10.59
N LYS A 28 11.86 0.25 10.72
CA LYS A 28 11.37 1.33 11.60
C LYS A 28 10.17 2.05 10.99
N PRO A 29 9.34 2.72 11.80
CA PRO A 29 8.19 3.48 11.30
C PRO A 29 8.51 4.58 10.27
N ASN A 30 9.74 5.10 10.29
CA ASN A 30 10.26 6.09 9.36
C ASN A 30 11.23 5.47 8.33
N ALA A 31 11.05 4.20 7.99
CA ALA A 31 11.91 3.50 7.04
C ALA A 31 12.00 4.23 5.71
N SER A 32 13.18 4.23 5.12
CA SER A 32 13.35 4.62 3.73
C SER A 32 12.68 3.59 2.83
N ILE A 33 11.83 4.08 1.95
CA ILE A 33 11.09 3.26 0.99
C ILE A 33 11.97 3.02 -0.23
N ARG A 34 12.02 1.76 -0.68
CA ARG A 34 12.73 1.31 -1.87
C ARG A 34 11.80 1.16 -3.07
N SER A 35 10.61 0.62 -2.84
CA SER A 35 9.52 0.61 -3.83
C SER A 35 8.16 0.62 -3.16
N ILE A 36 7.15 1.06 -3.90
CA ILE A 36 5.75 1.03 -3.51
C ILE A 36 4.99 0.24 -4.56
N GLY A 37 4.39 -0.86 -4.16
CA GLY A 37 3.39 -1.59 -4.94
C GLY A 37 2.02 -1.42 -4.29
N ALA A 38 0.96 -1.33 -5.07
CA ALA A 38 -0.39 -1.29 -4.53
C ALA A 38 -1.43 -1.78 -5.53
N VAL A 39 -2.52 -2.34 -5.02
CA VAL A 39 -3.71 -2.66 -5.81
C VAL A 39 -4.93 -1.96 -5.22
N ALA A 40 -5.81 -1.48 -6.10
CA ALA A 40 -7.13 -0.98 -5.71
C ALA A 40 -8.19 -2.04 -5.99
N ILE A 41 -9.08 -2.26 -5.03
CA ILE A 41 -10.13 -3.29 -5.07
C ILE A 41 -11.47 -2.63 -4.86
N CYS A 42 -12.42 -2.93 -5.74
CA CYS A 42 -13.81 -2.54 -5.63
C CYS A 42 -14.70 -3.68 -6.11
N ASN A 43 -15.81 -3.93 -5.42
CA ASN A 43 -16.78 -4.97 -5.78
C ASN A 43 -16.14 -6.34 -6.05
N GLY A 44 -15.14 -6.73 -5.23
CA GLY A 44 -14.48 -8.02 -5.31
C GLY A 44 -13.55 -8.22 -6.52
N LYS A 45 -13.13 -7.13 -7.15
CA LYS A 45 -12.20 -7.14 -8.29
C LYS A 45 -11.09 -6.14 -8.09
N ILE A 46 -9.90 -6.46 -8.58
CA ILE A 46 -8.81 -5.48 -8.73
C ILE A 46 -9.19 -4.56 -9.88
N ILE A 47 -9.26 -3.25 -9.62
CA ILE A 47 -9.64 -2.20 -10.56
C ILE A 47 -8.49 -1.29 -10.96
N GLY A 48 -7.33 -1.43 -10.31
CA GLY A 48 -6.15 -0.65 -10.61
C GLY A 48 -4.93 -1.17 -9.89
N GLU A 49 -3.77 -0.92 -10.47
CA GLU A 49 -2.45 -1.27 -9.96
C GLU A 49 -1.56 -0.03 -9.94
N PHE A 50 -0.64 0.01 -9.00
CA PHE A 50 0.38 1.05 -8.88
C PHE A 50 1.73 0.42 -8.57
N TYR A 51 2.78 0.91 -9.21
CA TYR A 51 4.15 0.54 -8.89
C TYR A 51 5.09 1.72 -9.14
N VAL A 52 6.03 1.92 -8.24
CA VAL A 52 7.12 2.89 -8.40
C VAL A 52 8.35 2.44 -7.63
N ASN A 53 9.50 2.55 -8.27
CA ASN A 53 10.80 2.40 -7.61
C ASN A 53 11.29 3.76 -7.11
N VAL A 54 11.98 3.75 -5.98
CA VAL A 54 12.54 4.95 -5.36
C VAL A 54 14.06 4.93 -5.55
N ILE A 55 14.60 6.04 -6.05
CA ILE A 55 16.05 6.24 -6.10
C ILE A 55 16.57 6.27 -4.67
N GLU A 56 17.61 5.47 -4.39
CA GLU A 56 18.36 5.58 -3.14
C GLU A 56 18.96 6.99 -3.03
N PRO A 57 18.49 7.86 -2.15
CA PRO A 57 19.05 9.17 -2.05
C PRO A 57 20.33 9.15 -1.21
N GLU A 58 21.36 9.79 -1.68
CA GLU A 58 22.62 10.00 -0.97
C GLU A 58 22.46 10.72 0.38
N ASN A 59 21.28 11.31 0.67
CA ASN A 59 20.99 12.14 1.83
C ASN A 59 19.64 11.86 2.50
N LEU A 60 19.26 10.61 2.66
CA LEU A 60 17.98 10.17 3.31
C LEU A 60 17.83 10.72 4.72
N TYR A 61 18.92 10.82 5.48
CA TYR A 61 18.93 11.38 6.84
C TYR A 61 18.43 12.83 6.90
N ARG A 62 18.55 13.58 5.80
CA ARG A 62 18.12 14.97 5.72
C ARG A 62 16.60 15.13 5.82
N TRP A 63 15.86 14.11 5.42
CA TRP A 63 14.39 14.08 5.49
C TRP A 63 13.87 13.32 6.70
N GLY A 64 14.76 12.75 7.55
CA GLY A 64 14.36 11.98 8.72
C GLY A 64 14.02 10.52 8.45
N PHE A 65 14.33 10.00 7.26
CA PHE A 65 14.19 8.57 6.96
C PHE A 65 15.31 7.75 7.60
N SER A 66 15.00 6.50 7.95
CA SER A 66 15.96 5.53 8.49
C SER A 66 16.39 4.50 7.46
N VAL A 67 17.66 4.14 7.53
CA VAL A 67 18.26 3.01 6.81
C VAL A 67 19.01 2.18 7.85
N ASP A 68 18.73 0.88 7.89
CA ASP A 68 19.41 -0.06 8.79
C ASP A 68 20.38 -0.92 7.99
N GLN A 69 21.63 -1.00 8.44
CA GLN A 69 22.67 -1.75 7.75
C GLN A 69 22.31 -3.23 7.58
N ASP A 70 21.71 -3.83 8.62
CA ASP A 70 21.25 -5.23 8.56
C ASP A 70 20.25 -5.48 7.43
N THR A 71 19.38 -4.50 7.15
CA THR A 71 18.42 -4.57 6.04
C THR A 71 19.12 -4.40 4.68
N VAL A 72 20.09 -3.51 4.59
CA VAL A 72 20.92 -3.35 3.38
C VAL A 72 21.70 -4.63 3.10
N ASP A 73 22.33 -5.22 4.13
CA ASP A 73 23.08 -6.46 4.03
C ASP A 73 22.17 -7.64 3.63
N TRP A 74 20.93 -7.65 4.14
CA TRP A 74 19.93 -8.65 3.75
C TRP A 74 19.57 -8.52 2.27
N TRP A 75 19.35 -7.30 1.75
CA TRP A 75 19.11 -7.07 0.33
C TRP A 75 20.26 -7.55 -0.55
N ASN A 76 21.51 -7.42 -0.09
CA ASN A 76 22.70 -7.81 -0.84
C ASN A 76 22.98 -9.31 -0.86
N LYS A 77 22.15 -10.13 -0.22
CA LYS A 77 22.29 -11.59 -0.26
C LYS A 77 21.92 -12.14 -1.66
N PRO A 78 22.61 -13.23 -2.10
CA PRO A 78 22.35 -13.83 -3.41
C PRO A 78 20.89 -14.23 -3.65
N GLU A 79 20.19 -14.65 -2.61
CA GLU A 79 18.77 -15.03 -2.67
C GLU A 79 17.83 -13.89 -3.10
N ASN A 80 18.25 -12.62 -2.93
CA ASN A 80 17.48 -11.43 -3.28
C ASN A 80 17.88 -10.81 -4.63
N GLU A 81 18.81 -11.42 -5.38
CA GLU A 81 19.33 -10.87 -6.65
C GLU A 81 18.22 -10.65 -7.68
N GLU A 82 17.25 -11.55 -7.75
CA GLU A 82 16.12 -11.42 -8.67
C GLU A 82 15.23 -10.22 -8.32
N ALA A 83 14.93 -10.04 -7.04
CA ALA A 83 14.17 -8.88 -6.56
C ALA A 83 14.92 -7.56 -6.81
N GLN A 84 16.25 -7.56 -6.65
CA GLN A 84 17.07 -6.37 -6.89
C GLN A 84 16.98 -5.88 -8.34
N LYS A 85 16.84 -6.77 -9.33
CA LYS A 85 16.70 -6.39 -10.74
C LYS A 85 15.45 -5.55 -10.99
N ALA A 86 14.38 -5.76 -10.23
CA ALA A 86 13.14 -5.01 -10.35
C ALA A 86 13.25 -3.55 -9.88
N PHE A 87 14.25 -3.22 -9.05
CA PHE A 87 14.40 -1.85 -8.51
C PHE A 87 15.19 -0.91 -9.42
N ILE A 88 15.77 -1.39 -10.51
CA ILE A 88 16.68 -0.60 -11.38
C ILE A 88 15.89 0.31 -12.31
N ASP A 89 14.72 -0.14 -12.74
CA ASP A 89 13.96 0.57 -13.76
C ASP A 89 13.03 1.63 -13.17
N ASP A 90 12.85 2.73 -13.91
CA ASP A 90 11.88 3.80 -13.66
C ASP A 90 11.89 4.37 -12.23
N GLN A 91 13.08 4.57 -11.68
CA GLN A 91 13.26 5.12 -10.33
C GLN A 91 12.84 6.59 -10.25
N ARG A 92 12.23 6.98 -9.13
CA ARG A 92 11.83 8.35 -8.83
C ARG A 92 12.39 8.82 -7.49
N PRO A 93 12.73 10.11 -7.33
CA PRO A 93 13.00 10.68 -6.02
C PRO A 93 11.83 10.38 -5.06
N ILE A 94 12.13 10.10 -3.80
CA ILE A 94 11.12 9.68 -2.79
C ILE A 94 9.91 10.61 -2.73
N LYS A 95 10.12 11.92 -2.82
CA LYS A 95 9.02 12.89 -2.81
C LYS A 95 8.11 12.72 -4.03
N GLN A 96 8.70 12.58 -5.21
CA GLN A 96 7.93 12.35 -6.43
C GLN A 96 7.18 11.01 -6.39
N ALA A 97 7.80 9.94 -5.86
CA ALA A 97 7.15 8.65 -5.70
C ALA A 97 5.91 8.74 -4.79
N ILE A 98 6.00 9.46 -3.68
CA ILE A 98 4.88 9.68 -2.76
C ILE A 98 3.80 10.57 -3.38
N GLU A 99 4.17 11.61 -4.14
CA GLU A 99 3.22 12.45 -4.88
C GLU A 99 2.48 11.66 -5.97
N LEU A 100 3.17 10.77 -6.70
CA LEU A 100 2.54 9.87 -7.69
C LEU A 100 1.58 8.88 -7.01
N TYR A 101 1.98 8.32 -5.87
CA TYR A 101 1.11 7.44 -5.09
C TYR A 101 -0.14 8.17 -4.58
N GLN A 102 0.02 9.40 -4.06
CA GLN A 102 -1.09 10.27 -3.69
C GLN A 102 -2.08 10.49 -4.84
N GLN A 103 -1.56 10.86 -6.01
CA GLN A 103 -2.39 11.11 -7.20
C GLN A 103 -3.16 9.85 -7.62
N TRP A 104 -2.52 8.68 -7.53
CA TRP A 104 -3.17 7.41 -7.82
C TRP A 104 -4.25 7.07 -6.80
N LEU A 105 -4.01 7.27 -5.50
CA LEU A 105 -5.02 7.07 -4.45
C LEU A 105 -6.25 7.96 -4.67
N LEU A 106 -6.05 9.23 -5.02
CA LEU A 106 -7.12 10.16 -5.35
C LEU A 106 -7.88 9.74 -6.61
N LYS A 107 -7.16 9.31 -7.65
CA LYS A 107 -7.74 8.85 -8.93
C LYS A 107 -8.64 7.64 -8.75
N VAL A 108 -8.26 6.68 -7.92
CA VAL A 108 -9.07 5.48 -7.66
C VAL A 108 -10.13 5.71 -6.57
N ASN A 109 -10.18 6.91 -5.97
CA ASN A 109 -11.06 7.25 -4.87
C ASN A 109 -10.91 6.29 -3.67
N ALA A 110 -9.67 6.05 -3.26
CA ALA A 110 -9.32 5.12 -2.19
C ALA A 110 -9.90 5.58 -0.84
N ILE A 111 -10.58 4.68 -0.12
CA ILE A 111 -11.15 4.95 1.20
C ILE A 111 -10.39 4.20 2.29
N TYR A 112 -10.16 2.90 2.11
CA TYR A 112 -9.48 2.05 3.09
C TYR A 112 -8.14 1.58 2.58
N SER A 113 -7.14 1.53 3.49
CA SER A 113 -5.82 0.96 3.22
C SER A 113 -5.56 -0.25 4.11
N TRP A 114 -5.19 -1.37 3.51
CA TRP A 114 -4.99 -2.67 4.14
C TRP A 114 -3.52 -3.07 4.09
N GLY A 115 -2.73 -2.75 5.11
CA GLY A 115 -1.37 -3.29 5.24
C GLY A 115 -1.39 -4.74 5.72
N TYR A 116 -0.41 -5.55 5.31
CA TYR A 116 -0.28 -6.94 5.82
C TYR A 116 0.26 -7.00 7.26
N SER A 117 0.53 -5.85 7.85
CA SER A 117 0.76 -5.63 9.29
C SER A 117 0.04 -4.37 9.73
N SER A 118 -0.39 -4.32 11.00
CA SER A 118 -0.92 -3.09 11.58
C SER A 118 0.13 -1.99 11.74
N GLU A 119 1.42 -2.35 11.73
CA GLU A 119 2.53 -1.50 12.15
C GLU A 119 3.61 -1.31 11.07
N PHE A 120 3.37 -1.71 9.82
CA PHE A 120 4.36 -1.63 8.76
C PHE A 120 3.90 -0.72 7.63
N ASP A 121 3.33 -1.23 6.56
CA ASP A 121 3.08 -0.49 5.32
C ASP A 121 2.35 0.84 5.54
N ASN A 122 1.21 0.81 6.22
CA ASN A 122 0.40 2.00 6.48
C ASN A 122 1.11 3.01 7.39
N VAL A 123 1.91 2.54 8.35
CA VAL A 123 2.65 3.40 9.27
C VAL A 123 3.81 4.08 8.55
N ILE A 124 4.57 3.32 7.76
CA ILE A 124 5.69 3.85 6.98
C ILE A 124 5.20 4.86 5.94
N LEU A 125 4.14 4.54 5.19
CA LEU A 125 3.51 5.48 4.24
C LEU A 125 3.02 6.75 4.94
N GLY A 126 2.32 6.62 6.07
CA GLY A 126 1.84 7.76 6.86
C GLY A 126 2.98 8.66 7.31
N ASN A 127 4.11 8.10 7.75
CA ASN A 127 5.29 8.85 8.10
C ASN A 127 5.97 9.48 6.87
N ALA A 128 6.05 8.77 5.74
CA ALA A 128 6.60 9.32 4.51
C ALA A 128 5.81 10.53 4.02
N PHE A 129 4.48 10.45 3.99
CA PHE A 129 3.61 11.59 3.69
C PHE A 129 3.90 12.79 4.60
N LYS A 130 4.01 12.55 5.90
CA LYS A 130 4.28 13.60 6.90
C LYS A 130 5.66 14.22 6.73
N LEU A 131 6.72 13.41 6.60
CA LEU A 131 8.10 13.87 6.47
C LEU A 131 8.32 14.71 5.21
N LEU A 132 7.62 14.35 4.12
CA LEU A 132 7.73 15.04 2.83
C LEU A 132 6.75 16.20 2.67
N CYS A 133 5.93 16.49 3.68
CA CYS A 133 4.88 17.52 3.64
C CYS A 133 3.91 17.31 2.47
N VAL A 134 3.54 16.05 2.19
CA VAL A 134 2.52 15.66 1.22
C VAL A 134 1.27 15.22 1.99
N GLU A 135 0.09 15.64 1.56
CA GLU A 135 -1.16 15.25 2.21
C GLU A 135 -1.48 13.78 1.94
N ASN A 136 -1.77 12.99 2.99
CA ASN A 136 -2.24 11.62 2.84
C ASN A 136 -3.76 11.62 2.59
N PRO A 137 -4.25 11.11 1.44
CA PRO A 137 -5.68 11.07 1.17
C PRO A 137 -6.45 10.12 2.09
N ILE A 138 -5.77 9.08 2.60
CA ILE A 138 -6.38 8.07 3.46
C ILE A 138 -6.16 8.45 4.93
N GLN A 139 -7.27 8.64 5.64
CA GLN A 139 -7.24 8.98 7.05
C GLN A 139 -6.77 7.79 7.89
N TRP A 140 -6.04 8.04 8.98
CA TRP A 140 -5.46 7.01 9.84
C TRP A 140 -6.48 5.99 10.38
N TYR A 141 -7.71 6.42 10.68
CA TYR A 141 -8.80 5.55 11.16
C TYR A 141 -9.39 4.64 10.06
N ASN A 142 -9.01 4.87 8.80
CA ASN A 142 -9.34 4.02 7.66
C ASN A 142 -8.24 2.97 7.35
N HIS A 143 -7.20 2.92 8.17
CA HIS A 143 -6.19 1.85 8.08
C HIS A 143 -6.74 0.54 8.65
N ARG A 144 -6.38 -0.56 8.02
CA ARG A 144 -6.83 -1.93 8.35
C ARG A 144 -5.63 -2.88 8.34
N CYS A 145 -5.74 -3.98 9.10
CA CYS A 145 -4.73 -5.03 9.14
C CYS A 145 -5.23 -6.27 8.39
N LEU A 146 -4.65 -6.53 7.22
CA LEU A 146 -4.99 -7.70 6.40
C LEU A 146 -4.57 -9.00 7.09
N ARG A 147 -3.41 -9.03 7.76
CA ARG A 147 -2.94 -10.22 8.48
C ARG A 147 -3.95 -10.69 9.53
N THR A 148 -4.50 -9.78 10.31
CA THR A 148 -5.54 -10.11 11.29
C THR A 148 -6.74 -10.77 10.61
N LEU A 149 -7.21 -10.18 9.51
CA LEU A 149 -8.38 -10.70 8.79
C LEU A 149 -8.11 -12.08 8.17
N THR A 150 -7.00 -12.25 7.47
CA THR A 150 -6.62 -13.52 6.83
C THR A 150 -6.40 -14.62 7.84
N THR A 151 -5.75 -14.32 8.98
CA THR A 151 -5.51 -15.29 10.05
C THR A 151 -6.83 -15.70 10.72
N THR A 152 -7.71 -14.74 11.01
CA THR A 152 -9.03 -15.03 11.62
C THR A 152 -9.90 -15.90 10.73
N LEU A 153 -9.81 -15.70 9.41
CA LEU A 153 -10.62 -16.44 8.45
C LEU A 153 -9.92 -17.67 7.87
N ASP A 154 -8.71 -18.00 8.30
CA ASP A 154 -7.90 -19.09 7.76
C ASP A 154 -7.79 -19.02 6.22
N ILE A 155 -7.37 -17.88 5.73
CA ILE A 155 -7.12 -17.62 4.30
C ILE A 155 -5.64 -17.37 4.09
N PRO A 156 -4.88 -18.32 3.54
CA PRO A 156 -3.46 -18.12 3.26
C PRO A 156 -3.25 -17.14 2.11
N ILE A 157 -2.18 -16.34 2.19
CA ILE A 157 -1.66 -15.60 1.06
C ILE A 157 -0.86 -16.56 0.19
N ASN A 158 -1.24 -16.66 -1.08
CA ASN A 158 -0.46 -17.45 -2.03
C ASN A 158 0.74 -16.61 -2.48
N ARG A 159 1.95 -17.06 -2.11
CA ARG A 159 3.22 -16.44 -2.49
C ARG A 159 3.91 -17.11 -3.67
N ASP A 160 3.27 -18.13 -4.28
CA ASP A 160 3.87 -18.90 -5.37
C ASP A 160 3.84 -18.18 -6.73
N LYS A 161 3.25 -16.99 -6.80
CA LYS A 161 3.11 -16.22 -8.03
C LYS A 161 3.92 -14.93 -7.97
N GLY A 162 4.94 -14.86 -8.80
CA GLY A 162 5.76 -13.66 -8.98
C GLY A 162 7.15 -13.78 -8.34
N VAL A 163 7.95 -12.76 -8.55
CA VAL A 163 9.26 -12.62 -7.90
C VAL A 163 9.01 -12.26 -6.43
N HIS A 164 9.55 -13.05 -5.51
CA HIS A 164 9.52 -12.73 -4.08
C HIS A 164 10.17 -11.35 -3.84
N HIS A 165 9.60 -10.57 -2.93
CA HIS A 165 10.05 -9.20 -2.63
C HIS A 165 9.94 -8.24 -3.82
N ASN A 166 8.89 -8.40 -4.62
CA ASN A 166 8.42 -7.39 -5.54
C ASN A 166 7.13 -6.79 -5.01
N ALA A 167 7.16 -5.53 -4.61
CA ALA A 167 6.06 -4.87 -3.92
C ALA A 167 4.71 -4.95 -4.68
N LEU A 168 4.71 -4.89 -6.03
CA LEU A 168 3.47 -5.04 -6.78
C LEU A 168 2.96 -6.48 -6.78
N ALA A 169 3.84 -7.46 -6.97
CA ALA A 169 3.45 -8.88 -6.95
C ALA A 169 2.88 -9.27 -5.57
N ASP A 170 3.52 -8.78 -4.50
CA ASP A 170 3.06 -9.02 -3.12
C ASP A 170 1.74 -8.30 -2.84
N ALA A 171 1.56 -7.05 -3.28
CA ALA A 171 0.29 -6.33 -3.20
C ALA A 171 -0.85 -7.04 -3.95
N ILE A 172 -0.59 -7.63 -5.14
CA ILE A 172 -1.57 -8.42 -5.91
C ILE A 172 -1.97 -9.67 -5.12
N ASN A 173 -1.00 -10.43 -4.59
CA ASN A 173 -1.25 -11.65 -3.82
C ASN A 173 -2.06 -11.35 -2.54
N GLN A 174 -1.70 -10.30 -1.83
CA GLN A 174 -2.42 -9.79 -0.66
C GLN A 174 -3.83 -9.30 -1.02
N GLY A 175 -3.97 -8.58 -2.12
CA GLY A 175 -5.26 -8.11 -2.63
C GLY A 175 -6.22 -9.26 -2.98
N GLN A 176 -5.69 -10.31 -3.60
CA GLN A 176 -6.48 -11.52 -3.88
C GLN A 176 -6.91 -12.23 -2.60
N ALA A 177 -6.07 -12.24 -1.55
CA ALA A 177 -6.45 -12.77 -0.24
C ALA A 177 -7.56 -11.91 0.40
N LEU A 178 -7.48 -10.58 0.32
CA LEU A 178 -8.54 -9.69 0.81
C LEU A 178 -9.88 -9.95 0.10
N ILE A 179 -9.87 -10.14 -1.22
CA ILE A 179 -11.07 -10.51 -1.99
C ILE A 179 -11.68 -11.83 -1.49
N LYS A 180 -10.84 -12.84 -1.22
CA LYS A 180 -11.31 -14.11 -0.66
C LYS A 180 -11.89 -13.92 0.75
N CYS A 181 -11.28 -13.07 1.58
CA CYS A 181 -11.81 -12.74 2.91
C CYS A 181 -13.21 -12.13 2.81
N PHE A 182 -13.40 -11.16 1.93
CA PHE A 182 -14.70 -10.52 1.73
C PHE A 182 -15.75 -11.52 1.25
N LYS A 183 -15.41 -12.37 0.27
CA LYS A 183 -16.32 -13.44 -0.20
C LYS A 183 -16.72 -14.39 0.93
N LYS A 184 -15.76 -14.80 1.78
CA LYS A 184 -16.03 -15.70 2.90
C LYS A 184 -16.93 -15.07 3.97
N LEU A 185 -16.84 -13.76 4.17
CA LEU A 185 -17.68 -13.03 5.12
C LEU A 185 -19.06 -12.68 4.54
N GLU A 186 -19.33 -12.99 3.28
CA GLU A 186 -20.51 -12.46 2.55
C GLU A 186 -20.59 -10.92 2.65
N ALA A 187 -19.41 -10.28 2.78
CA ALA A 187 -19.29 -8.91 3.26
C ALA A 187 -19.47 -7.85 2.17
N PHE A 188 -19.55 -8.22 0.90
CA PHE A 188 -19.72 -7.19 -0.15
C PHE A 188 -21.03 -6.41 0.06
N GLU A 189 -22.14 -7.10 0.34
CA GLU A 189 -23.43 -6.47 0.62
C GLU A 189 -23.45 -5.79 2.00
N TYR A 190 -22.82 -6.40 3.00
CA TYR A 190 -22.81 -5.86 4.36
C TYR A 190 -21.98 -4.58 4.47
N ILE A 191 -20.84 -4.51 3.78
CA ILE A 191 -19.97 -3.32 3.77
C ILE A 191 -20.65 -2.17 3.02
N GLU A 192 -21.28 -2.43 1.88
CA GLU A 192 -22.00 -1.40 1.11
C GLU A 192 -23.21 -0.83 1.88
N GLN A 193 -23.92 -1.65 2.64
CA GLN A 193 -25.13 -1.23 3.37
C GLN A 193 -24.84 -0.51 4.71
N ASN A 194 -23.70 -0.79 5.37
CA ASN A 194 -23.46 -0.34 6.75
C ASN A 194 -22.42 0.78 6.90
N ILE A 195 -21.73 1.22 5.83
CA ILE A 195 -20.70 2.25 5.94
C ILE A 195 -21.24 3.67 5.64
N VAL A 196 -22.54 3.87 5.63
CA VAL A 196 -23.13 5.22 5.51
C VAL A 196 -22.96 6.06 6.80
N ASN A 197 -22.31 5.55 7.84
CA ASN A 197 -22.14 6.33 9.09
C ASN A 197 -20.66 6.47 9.48
N PRO A 198 -19.93 7.52 9.05
CA PRO A 198 -18.54 7.76 9.41
C PRO A 198 -18.34 8.25 10.87
N HIS A 199 -19.39 8.28 11.73
CA HIS A 199 -19.35 8.91 13.05
C HIS A 199 -19.27 7.95 14.22
N CYS A 200 -18.86 6.69 14.05
CA CYS A 200 -18.77 5.76 15.15
C CYS A 200 -17.34 5.62 15.73
N CYS A 201 -16.65 6.75 15.94
CA CYS A 201 -15.48 6.87 16.83
C CYS A 201 -15.40 8.30 17.33
N ARG A 202 -16.18 8.61 18.37
CA ARG A 202 -15.86 9.68 19.34
C ARG A 202 -15.28 9.06 20.58
#